data_9829483da888f5f48a84ed1894f8d820
#
_entry.id   9829483da888f5f48a84ed1894f8d820
#
_cell.length_a   1.000
_cell.length_b   1.000
_cell.length_c   1.000
_cell.angle_alpha   90.00
_cell.angle_beta   90.00
_cell.angle_gamma   90.00
#
_symmetry.space_group_name_H-M   'P 1'
#
loop_
_entity.id
_entity.type
_entity.pdbx_description
1 polymer ?
#
loop_
_entity_poly.entity_id
_entity_poly.type
_entity_poly.pdbx_seq_one_letter_code
_entity_poly.pdbx_strand_id
1 'polypeptide(L)'
;MLLYTREAERLRATLRDVLGWDFVEGHDLPDGWLIFKLPPAELGVHPGDTPRHEFTLMCDDLNSTMAELGEKGIDFRGEPRDQGFGIVTTMLLPGGVELLLYEPKHNSPLDL
;
A
#
# COMPACT_ATOMS: atom_id res chain seq x y z
N MET A 1 -12.39 -2.04 -0.23
CA MET A 1 -11.45 -2.05 -1.37
C MET A 1 -11.04 -3.47 -1.70
N LEU A 2 -10.87 -3.77 -2.97
CA LEU A 2 -10.45 -5.10 -3.42
C LEU A 2 -9.25 -4.98 -4.35
N LEU A 3 -8.30 -5.88 -4.18
CA LEU A 3 -7.17 -6.05 -5.08
C LEU A 3 -7.33 -7.40 -5.78
N TYR A 4 -7.17 -7.41 -7.10
CA TYR A 4 -7.30 -8.61 -7.91
C TYR A 4 -5.94 -8.97 -8.50
N THR A 5 -5.52 -10.22 -8.31
CA THR A 5 -4.28 -10.74 -8.88
C THR A 5 -4.37 -12.26 -8.99
N ARG A 6 -3.62 -12.85 -9.92
CA ARG A 6 -3.53 -14.31 -10.05
C ARG A 6 -2.74 -14.94 -8.91
N GLU A 7 -1.93 -14.15 -8.20
CA GLU A 7 -1.13 -14.62 -7.07
C GLU A 7 -1.70 -14.12 -5.74
N ALA A 8 -3.03 -14.22 -5.58
CA ALA A 8 -3.72 -13.71 -4.40
C ALA A 8 -3.18 -14.33 -3.10
N GLU A 9 -2.87 -15.62 -3.10
CA GLU A 9 -2.36 -16.29 -1.92
C GLU A 9 -1.00 -15.72 -1.48
N ARG A 10 -0.10 -15.49 -2.43
CA ARG A 10 1.21 -14.89 -2.14
C ARG A 10 1.07 -13.45 -1.67
N LEU A 11 0.17 -12.69 -2.28
CA LEU A 11 -0.08 -11.31 -1.85
C LEU A 11 -0.64 -11.27 -0.43
N ARG A 12 -1.63 -12.11 -0.11
CA ARG A 12 -2.17 -12.20 1.24
C ARG A 12 -1.08 -12.51 2.27
N ALA A 13 -0.21 -13.48 1.96
CA ALA A 13 0.90 -13.84 2.84
C ALA A 13 1.84 -12.66 3.08
N THR A 14 2.16 -11.90 2.03
CA THR A 14 3.02 -10.72 2.14
C THR A 14 2.38 -9.64 3.02
N LEU A 15 1.11 -9.35 2.82
CA LEU A 15 0.40 -8.35 3.64
C LEU A 15 0.35 -8.76 5.11
N ARG A 16 0.14 -10.04 5.37
CA ARG A 16 0.07 -10.58 6.73
C ARG A 16 1.45 -10.65 7.39
N ASP A 17 2.43 -11.23 6.71
CA ASP A 17 3.70 -11.63 7.32
C ASP A 17 4.80 -10.57 7.19
N VAL A 18 4.81 -9.80 6.10
CA VAL A 18 5.82 -8.77 5.86
C VAL A 18 5.33 -7.40 6.29
N LEU A 19 4.15 -6.99 5.83
CA LEU A 19 3.56 -5.70 6.23
C LEU A 19 2.91 -5.77 7.61
N GLY A 20 2.57 -6.97 8.08
CA GLY A 20 2.10 -7.18 9.44
C GLY A 20 0.70 -6.65 9.71
N TRP A 21 -0.17 -6.61 8.70
CA TRP A 21 -1.52 -6.11 8.87
C TRP A 21 -2.42 -7.10 9.58
N ASP A 22 -3.23 -6.62 10.51
CA ASP A 22 -4.25 -7.43 11.18
C ASP A 22 -5.34 -7.82 10.20
N PHE A 23 -5.95 -8.98 10.41
CA PHE A 23 -6.93 -9.52 9.50
C PHE A 23 -7.95 -10.41 10.23
N VAL A 24 -9.06 -10.65 9.56
CA VAL A 24 -10.01 -11.73 9.92
C VAL A 24 -10.14 -12.67 8.74
N GLU A 25 -10.50 -13.92 9.00
CA GLU A 25 -10.76 -14.88 7.95
C GLU A 25 -12.21 -14.76 7.48
N GLY A 26 -12.42 -14.87 6.16
CA GLY A 26 -13.76 -14.88 5.59
C GLY A 26 -14.39 -16.25 5.69
N HIS A 27 -15.44 -16.38 6.50
CA HIS A 27 -16.05 -17.68 6.80
C HIS A 27 -16.83 -18.31 5.64
N ASP A 28 -17.45 -17.49 4.82
CA ASP A 28 -18.33 -17.96 3.73
C ASP A 28 -17.69 -17.86 2.35
N LEU A 29 -16.37 -17.74 2.30
CA LEU A 29 -15.64 -17.50 1.07
C LEU A 29 -14.65 -18.63 0.83
N PRO A 30 -14.14 -18.78 -0.41
CA PRO A 30 -13.13 -19.81 -0.72
C PRO A 30 -11.96 -19.78 0.25
N ASP A 31 -11.34 -20.94 0.46
CA ASP A 31 -10.21 -21.10 1.36
C ASP A 31 -9.14 -20.04 1.15
N GLY A 32 -8.60 -19.52 2.25
CA GLY A 32 -7.52 -18.55 2.24
C GLY A 32 -7.94 -17.10 2.15
N TRP A 33 -9.23 -16.79 2.10
CA TRP A 33 -9.68 -15.38 2.10
C TRP A 33 -9.37 -14.71 3.41
N LEU A 34 -8.63 -13.60 3.33
CA LEU A 34 -8.32 -12.73 4.44
C LEU A 34 -8.90 -11.36 4.17
N ILE A 35 -9.47 -10.75 5.19
CA ILE A 35 -9.96 -9.36 5.12
C ILE A 35 -9.10 -8.55 6.07
N PHE A 36 -8.28 -7.68 5.51
CA PHE A 36 -7.30 -6.90 6.28
C PHE A 36 -7.89 -5.62 6.83
N LYS A 37 -7.46 -5.29 8.05
CA LYS A 37 -7.79 -4.02 8.66
C LYS A 37 -6.88 -2.94 8.09
N LEU A 38 -7.47 -1.87 7.58
CA LEU A 38 -6.74 -0.69 7.14
C LEU A 38 -6.93 0.45 8.13
N PRO A 39 -5.94 1.34 8.27
CA PRO A 39 -6.11 2.54 9.08
C PRO A 39 -7.14 3.48 8.45
N PRO A 40 -7.60 4.52 9.17
CA PRO A 40 -8.41 5.57 8.58
C PRO A 40 -7.75 6.12 7.32
N ALA A 41 -8.55 6.51 6.35
CA ALA A 41 -8.06 6.91 5.03
C ALA A 41 -8.34 8.36 4.72
N GLU A 42 -7.53 8.93 3.83
CA GLU A 42 -7.73 10.25 3.24
C GLU A 42 -8.22 10.09 1.81
N LEU A 43 -9.05 11.00 1.35
CA LEU A 43 -9.51 11.03 -0.03
C LEU A 43 -9.00 12.30 -0.70
N GLY A 44 -8.19 12.15 -1.76
CA GLY A 44 -7.81 13.23 -2.63
C GLY A 44 -8.58 13.16 -3.94
N VAL A 45 -8.92 14.30 -4.51
CA VAL A 45 -9.55 14.38 -5.82
C VAL A 45 -8.62 15.17 -6.73
N HIS A 46 -8.18 14.55 -7.80
CA HIS A 46 -7.17 15.10 -8.70
C HIS A 46 -7.69 15.12 -10.14
N PRO A 47 -7.36 16.17 -10.93
CA PRO A 47 -7.72 16.17 -12.35
C PRO A 47 -7.13 14.98 -13.09
N GLY A 48 -7.90 14.41 -13.98
CA GLY A 48 -7.48 13.29 -14.84
C GLY A 48 -8.37 13.17 -16.06
N ASP A 49 -7.84 12.61 -17.13
CA ASP A 49 -8.57 12.48 -18.41
C ASP A 49 -9.71 11.46 -18.34
N THR A 50 -9.54 10.43 -17.52
CA THR A 50 -10.54 9.39 -17.34
C THR A 50 -10.72 9.09 -15.85
N PRO A 51 -11.94 8.71 -15.42
CA PRO A 51 -12.15 8.29 -14.04
C PRO A 51 -11.31 7.05 -13.70
N ARG A 52 -10.61 7.11 -12.56
CA ARG A 52 -9.83 5.97 -12.06
C ARG A 52 -9.66 6.08 -10.56
N HIS A 53 -9.26 4.99 -9.95
CA HIS A 53 -8.98 4.91 -8.53
C HIS A 53 -7.49 4.62 -8.32
N GLU A 54 -6.93 5.18 -7.26
CA GLU A 54 -5.56 4.93 -6.89
C GLU A 54 -5.50 4.66 -5.38
N PHE A 55 -4.79 3.60 -5.02
CA PHE A 55 -4.59 3.23 -3.61
C PHE A 55 -3.13 3.46 -3.27
N THR A 56 -2.88 4.27 -2.25
CA THR A 56 -1.53 4.58 -1.81
C THR A 56 -1.38 4.34 -0.32
N LEU A 57 -0.16 4.08 0.11
CA LEU A 57 0.18 3.93 1.52
C LEU A 57 1.04 5.10 1.97
N MET A 58 0.80 5.57 3.18
CA MET A 58 1.61 6.61 3.81
C MET A 58 2.53 6.01 4.87
N CYS A 59 3.69 6.64 5.05
CA CYS A 59 4.61 6.33 6.14
C CYS A 59 5.16 7.62 6.71
N ASP A 60 5.73 7.54 7.91
CA ASP A 60 6.29 8.72 8.58
C ASP A 60 7.68 9.08 8.04
N ASP A 61 8.47 8.08 7.68
CA ASP A 61 9.83 8.25 7.16
C ASP A 61 10.08 7.26 6.05
N LEU A 62 10.14 7.74 4.82
CA LEU A 62 10.23 6.87 3.66
C LEU A 62 11.55 6.08 3.62
N ASN A 63 12.68 6.72 3.93
CA ASN A 63 13.96 6.04 3.87
C ASN A 63 14.03 4.89 4.88
N SER A 64 13.58 5.11 6.11
CA SER A 64 13.53 4.07 7.13
C SER A 64 12.61 2.93 6.75
N THR A 65 11.44 3.26 6.22
CA THR A 65 10.44 2.26 5.81
C THR A 65 10.95 1.42 4.65
N MET A 66 11.58 2.05 3.65
CA MET A 66 12.17 1.32 2.53
C MET A 66 13.28 0.37 2.98
N ALA A 67 14.13 0.81 3.90
CA ALA A 67 15.19 -0.02 4.44
C ALA A 67 14.62 -1.24 5.18
N GLU A 68 13.64 -1.02 6.03
CA GLU A 68 12.99 -2.08 6.81
C GLU A 68 12.30 -3.10 5.90
N LEU A 69 11.48 -2.62 4.96
CA LEU A 69 10.75 -3.51 4.04
C LEU A 69 11.69 -4.20 3.06
N GLY A 70 12.75 -3.51 2.62
CA GLY A 70 13.76 -4.10 1.75
C GLY A 70 14.48 -5.28 2.40
N GLU A 71 14.78 -5.19 3.70
CA GLU A 71 15.35 -6.30 4.46
C GLU A 71 14.41 -7.51 4.51
N LYS A 72 13.12 -7.26 4.44
CA LYS A 72 12.07 -8.30 4.44
C LYS A 72 11.72 -8.80 3.04
N GLY A 73 12.45 -8.36 2.01
CA GLY A 73 12.31 -8.85 0.65
C GLY A 73 11.38 -8.04 -0.26
N ILE A 74 10.94 -6.87 0.15
CA ILE A 74 10.13 -5.99 -0.71
C ILE A 74 11.05 -5.20 -1.65
N ASP A 75 10.74 -5.23 -2.93
CA ASP A 75 11.42 -4.43 -3.95
C ASP A 75 10.66 -3.12 -4.20
N PHE A 76 11.40 -2.12 -4.68
CA PHE A 76 10.87 -0.81 -5.01
C PHE A 76 11.28 -0.43 -6.42
N ARG A 77 10.44 0.35 -7.10
CA ARG A 77 10.73 0.84 -8.45
C ARG A 77 11.40 2.20 -8.35
N GLY A 78 12.71 2.23 -8.61
CA GLY A 78 13.47 3.47 -8.69
C GLY A 78 13.73 4.16 -7.36
N GLU A 79 14.36 5.31 -7.45
CA GLU A 79 14.71 6.13 -6.29
C GLU A 79 13.51 6.95 -5.81
N PRO A 80 13.44 7.29 -4.52
CA PRO A 80 12.42 8.20 -4.01
C PRO A 80 12.43 9.54 -4.74
N ARG A 81 11.24 10.09 -5.01
CA ARG A 81 11.08 11.34 -5.76
C ARG A 81 10.22 12.32 -4.97
N ASP A 82 10.64 13.58 -4.97
CA ASP A 82 9.85 14.65 -4.39
C ASP A 82 8.80 15.09 -5.40
N GLN A 83 7.53 14.86 -5.09
CA GLN A 83 6.39 15.17 -5.95
C GLN A 83 5.62 16.41 -5.46
N GLY A 84 6.17 17.16 -4.52
CA GLY A 84 5.50 18.31 -3.93
C GLY A 84 4.60 17.96 -2.77
N PHE A 85 3.63 17.06 -2.96
CA PHE A 85 2.75 16.59 -1.88
C PHE A 85 3.45 15.63 -0.92
N GLY A 86 4.56 15.06 -1.35
CA GLY A 86 5.34 14.12 -0.54
C GLY A 86 6.51 13.53 -1.30
N ILE A 87 7.27 12.71 -0.59
CA ILE A 87 8.38 11.93 -1.16
C ILE A 87 7.84 10.54 -1.44
N VAL A 88 7.94 10.08 -2.69
CA VAL A 88 7.17 8.96 -3.23
C VAL A 88 8.08 7.87 -3.79
N THR A 89 7.73 6.63 -3.55
CA THR A 89 8.27 5.47 -4.28
C THR A 89 7.14 4.51 -4.62
N THR A 90 7.43 3.50 -5.42
CA THR A 90 6.48 2.45 -5.77
C THR A 90 6.94 1.13 -5.18
N MET A 91 6.09 0.51 -4.40
CA MET A 91 6.30 -0.81 -3.82
C MET A 91 5.87 -1.89 -4.80
N LEU A 92 6.75 -2.86 -5.06
CA LEU A 92 6.46 -3.98 -5.94
C LEU A 92 6.07 -5.19 -5.11
N LEU A 93 4.82 -5.58 -5.20
CA LEU A 93 4.25 -6.68 -4.43
C LEU A 93 4.00 -7.91 -5.32
N PRO A 94 3.84 -9.11 -4.72
CA PRO A 94 3.56 -10.32 -5.49
C PRO A 94 2.32 -10.17 -6.38
N GLY A 95 2.33 -10.83 -7.54
CA GLY A 95 1.21 -10.84 -8.46
C GLY A 95 1.12 -9.62 -9.36
N GLY A 96 2.21 -8.87 -9.51
CA GLY A 96 2.24 -7.68 -10.34
C GLY A 96 1.53 -6.47 -9.73
N VAL A 97 1.23 -6.53 -8.43
CA VAL A 97 0.59 -5.42 -7.72
C VAL A 97 1.63 -4.36 -7.39
N GLU A 98 1.37 -3.13 -7.78
CA GLU A 98 2.21 -1.98 -7.50
C GLU A 98 1.43 -0.99 -6.64
N LEU A 99 1.99 -0.60 -5.50
CA LEU A 99 1.38 0.39 -4.61
C LEU A 99 2.34 1.54 -4.38
N LEU A 100 1.84 2.76 -4.49
CA LEU A 100 2.59 3.91 -4.07
C LEU A 100 2.77 3.89 -2.56
N LEU A 101 3.98 4.24 -2.13
CA LEU A 101 4.31 4.46 -0.73
C LEU A 101 4.92 5.86 -0.64
N TYR A 102 4.42 6.70 0.27
CA TYR A 102 4.96 8.04 0.36
C TYR A 102 5.00 8.59 1.78
N GLU A 103 5.94 9.50 1.98
CA GLU A 103 6.07 10.31 3.17
C GLU A 103 5.40 11.66 2.87
N PRO A 104 4.25 11.98 3.50
CA PRO A 104 3.51 13.19 3.15
C PRO A 104 4.23 14.46 3.57
N LYS A 105 4.11 15.49 2.73
CA LYS A 105 4.52 16.87 3.03
C LYS A 105 3.31 17.77 3.23
N HIS A 106 2.10 17.26 3.00
CA HIS A 106 0.86 17.99 3.22
C HIS A 106 0.32 17.75 4.62
N ASN A 107 -0.54 18.65 5.09
CA ASN A 107 -1.27 18.44 6.33
C ASN A 107 -2.29 17.33 6.14
N SER A 108 -2.51 16.55 7.18
CA SER A 108 -3.47 15.45 7.13
C SER A 108 -4.82 15.89 7.70
N PRO A 109 -5.94 15.60 6.98
CA PRO A 109 -7.27 15.80 7.55
C PRO A 109 -7.55 14.86 8.71
N LEU A 110 -6.76 13.81 8.89
CA LEU A 110 -6.91 12.90 10.03
C LEU A 110 -6.56 13.57 11.35
N ASP A 111 -5.86 14.71 11.30
CA ASP A 111 -5.51 15.51 12.48
C ASP A 111 -6.61 16.50 12.88
N LEU A 112 -7.70 16.56 12.12
CA LEU A 112 -8.83 17.44 12.42
C LEU A 112 -9.70 16.91 13.55
#